data_f316648459394482560d3509dcbfffe8
#
_entry.id   f316648459394482560d3509dcbfffe8
#
_cell.length_a   1.000
_cell.length_b   1.000
_cell.length_c   1.000
_cell.angle_alpha   90.00
_cell.angle_beta   90.00
_cell.angle_gamma   90.00
#
_symmetry.space_group_name_H-M   'P 1'
#
loop_
_entity.id
_entity.type
_entity.pdbx_description
1 polymer ?
#
loop_
_entity_poly.entity_id
_entity_poly.type
_entity_poly.pdbx_seq_one_letter_code
_entity_poly.pdbx_strand_id
1 'polypeptide(L)'
;MATDPTPKKASPIINLSTMDEETKEWYDSLPEEEKALYLGFAGRPRPDLDTPGFNRQTYEKTLHKGNAWITFGLDRPGFENSGFGGESGGAGTHCASIDIVAGRKAWYATSKTKRSGRPVTVDNDFTIDAARIYLSQKADVDGYFRLPAGKVGNTSKESPRSCIAAKADTVRVIARENIKFITKTDQYNSQGAVLKDELKGQYGIDIIAMEDEASLQPMVRGKNLQECLLVIMHSMSQIMSTQSTYIMQTRRIINALMTHSHFETFFGNKGVPDFMDAIPTGITTLINNITNVDVGNMTHQQQLNAVRMAYLEAAGAETKHPDTGVPLNILSPYNHNN
;
A
#
# COMPACT_ATOMS: atom_id res chain seq x y z
N MET A 1 -31.67 -5.40 11.76
CA MET A 1 -32.06 -4.04 12.16
C MET A 1 -30.76 -3.27 12.31
N ALA A 2 -30.43 -2.43 11.37
CA ALA A 2 -29.27 -1.55 11.45
C ALA A 2 -29.65 -0.41 12.41
N THR A 3 -28.93 -0.28 13.51
CA THR A 3 -29.04 0.86 14.40
C THR A 3 -28.53 2.09 13.66
N ASP A 4 -29.40 3.04 13.43
CA ASP A 4 -29.08 4.35 12.90
C ASP A 4 -27.90 4.95 13.70
N PRO A 5 -26.77 5.29 13.06
CA PRO A 5 -25.67 5.90 13.77
C PRO A 5 -26.12 7.28 14.23
N THR A 6 -26.43 7.42 15.50
CA THR A 6 -26.63 8.74 16.10
C THR A 6 -25.46 9.64 15.68
N PRO A 7 -25.70 10.78 15.03
CA PRO A 7 -24.64 11.68 14.66
C PRO A 7 -23.87 12.05 15.93
N LYS A 8 -22.56 11.80 15.95
CA LYS A 8 -21.70 12.29 17.01
C LYS A 8 -21.92 13.81 17.08
N LYS A 9 -22.60 14.27 18.12
CA LYS A 9 -22.75 15.70 18.36
C LYS A 9 -21.34 16.27 18.38
N ALA A 10 -20.99 17.04 17.34
CA ALA A 10 -19.87 17.96 17.45
C ALA A 10 -20.18 18.81 18.69
N SER A 11 -19.26 18.86 19.66
CA SER A 11 -19.41 19.76 20.80
C SER A 11 -19.60 21.15 20.23
N PRO A 12 -20.73 21.80 20.43
CA PRO A 12 -20.94 23.13 19.91
C PRO A 12 -19.90 24.04 20.55
N ILE A 13 -19.06 24.66 19.72
CA ILE A 13 -18.25 25.78 20.21
C ILE A 13 -19.23 26.90 20.51
N ILE A 14 -19.50 27.13 21.76
CA ILE A 14 -20.41 28.17 22.20
C ILE A 14 -19.70 29.51 22.08
N ASN A 15 -20.24 30.40 21.27
CA ASN A 15 -19.81 31.77 21.21
C ASN A 15 -20.59 32.58 22.29
N LEU A 16 -19.97 32.82 23.40
CA LEU A 16 -20.55 33.54 24.55
C LEU A 16 -21.14 34.93 24.20
N SER A 17 -20.64 35.56 23.14
CA SER A 17 -21.12 36.87 22.71
C SER A 17 -22.42 36.85 21.93
N THR A 18 -22.85 35.70 21.47
CA THR A 18 -24.06 35.48 20.64
C THR A 18 -25.12 34.64 21.36
N MET A 19 -24.89 34.26 22.61
CA MET A 19 -25.85 33.50 23.39
C MET A 19 -27.03 34.37 23.82
N ASP A 20 -28.25 33.81 23.79
CA ASP A 20 -29.40 34.38 24.47
C ASP A 20 -29.25 34.29 26.00
N GLU A 21 -30.02 35.07 26.73
CA GLU A 21 -29.88 35.18 28.20
C GLU A 21 -30.18 33.85 28.91
N GLU A 22 -31.16 33.07 28.45
CA GLU A 22 -31.53 31.79 29.04
C GLU A 22 -30.42 30.75 28.90
N THR A 23 -29.83 30.66 27.70
CA THR A 23 -28.70 29.77 27.43
C THR A 23 -27.44 30.19 28.18
N LYS A 24 -27.27 31.50 28.38
CA LYS A 24 -26.16 32.05 29.14
C LYS A 24 -26.26 31.74 30.63
N GLU A 25 -27.46 31.90 31.23
CA GLU A 25 -27.72 31.53 32.62
C GLU A 25 -27.52 30.02 32.84
N TRP A 26 -28.00 29.20 31.91
CA TRP A 26 -27.73 27.76 31.93
C TRP A 26 -26.23 27.46 31.88
N TYR A 27 -25.50 28.08 30.96
CA TYR A 27 -24.06 27.90 30.84
C TYR A 27 -23.33 28.34 32.13
N ASP A 28 -23.70 29.48 32.68
CA ASP A 28 -23.10 30.00 33.92
C ASP A 28 -23.38 29.13 35.14
N SER A 29 -24.48 28.38 35.13
CA SER A 29 -24.82 27.40 36.17
C SER A 29 -24.00 26.11 36.13
N LEU A 30 -23.28 25.84 35.02
CA LEU A 30 -22.48 24.62 34.87
C LEU A 30 -21.21 24.65 35.72
N PRO A 31 -20.73 23.50 36.21
CA PRO A 31 -19.40 23.37 36.80
C PRO A 31 -18.33 23.80 35.83
N GLU A 32 -17.22 24.36 36.32
CA GLU A 32 -16.11 24.82 35.49
C GLU A 32 -15.54 23.75 34.56
N GLU A 33 -15.59 22.48 34.96
CA GLU A 33 -15.14 21.33 34.15
C GLU A 33 -16.06 21.11 32.95
N GLU A 34 -17.36 21.31 33.10
CA GLU A 34 -18.32 21.20 32.01
C GLU A 34 -18.30 22.43 31.09
N LYS A 35 -18.14 23.63 31.65
CA LYS A 35 -17.95 24.86 30.85
C LYS A 35 -16.79 24.75 29.88
N ALA A 36 -15.70 24.11 30.31
CA ALA A 36 -14.53 23.88 29.46
C ALA A 36 -14.84 23.01 28.22
N LEU A 37 -15.77 22.04 28.31
CA LEU A 37 -16.20 21.22 27.18
C LEU A 37 -16.93 22.04 26.11
N TYR A 38 -17.75 22.99 26.52
CA TYR A 38 -18.51 23.84 25.59
C TYR A 38 -17.64 24.93 24.93
N LEU A 39 -16.58 25.34 25.57
CA LEU A 39 -15.60 26.27 25.01
C LEU A 39 -14.57 25.58 24.09
N GLY A 40 -14.69 24.27 23.87
CA GLY A 40 -13.78 23.50 23.03
C GLY A 40 -12.47 23.10 23.71
N PHE A 41 -12.38 23.27 25.03
CA PHE A 41 -11.23 22.81 25.83
C PHE A 41 -11.59 21.46 26.46
N ALA A 42 -10.98 20.39 26.03
CA ALA A 42 -11.08 19.10 26.68
C ALA A 42 -10.11 19.03 27.87
N GLY A 43 -10.64 19.06 29.09
CA GLY A 43 -9.88 18.92 30.32
C GLY A 43 -9.47 20.25 30.97
N ARG A 44 -8.78 20.15 32.11
CA ARG A 44 -8.25 21.34 32.81
C ARG A 44 -7.45 22.18 31.86
N PRO A 45 -7.65 23.53 31.84
CA PRO A 45 -6.74 24.41 31.11
C PRO A 45 -5.34 24.09 31.61
N ARG A 46 -4.54 23.43 30.79
CA ARG A 46 -3.11 23.36 31.08
C ARG A 46 -2.61 24.79 31.11
N PRO A 47 -1.89 25.17 32.15
CA PRO A 47 -1.21 26.45 32.13
C PRO A 47 -0.44 26.49 30.82
N ASP A 48 -0.60 27.55 30.09
CA ASP A 48 -0.14 27.80 28.73
C ASP A 48 1.00 26.91 28.32
N LEU A 49 0.73 26.03 27.34
CA LEU A 49 1.81 25.35 26.64
C LEU A 49 2.73 26.48 26.17
N ASP A 50 3.90 26.53 26.75
CA ASP A 50 4.88 27.55 26.47
C ASP A 50 5.07 27.67 24.96
N THR A 51 4.74 28.82 24.41
CA THR A 51 4.87 29.06 22.99
C THR A 51 6.22 29.72 22.72
N PRO A 52 7.15 29.03 22.05
CA PRO A 52 8.40 29.65 21.64
C PRO A 52 8.15 30.75 20.62
N GLY A 53 8.99 31.77 20.57
CA GLY A 53 9.02 32.67 19.44
C GLY A 53 9.51 31.97 18.19
N PHE A 54 9.11 32.46 17.03
CA PHE A 54 9.59 31.92 15.74
C PHE A 54 10.63 32.85 15.14
N ASN A 55 11.78 32.32 14.74
CA ASN A 55 12.83 33.04 14.06
C ASN A 55 12.45 33.30 12.61
N ARG A 56 11.53 34.24 12.41
CA ARG A 56 11.00 34.60 11.10
C ARG A 56 12.04 35.32 10.27
N GLN A 57 12.20 34.96 9.02
CA GLN A 57 13.01 35.68 8.06
C GLN A 57 12.26 36.88 7.48
N THR A 58 13.00 37.83 6.91
CA THR A 58 12.42 39.08 6.38
C THR A 58 11.44 38.88 5.24
N TYR A 59 11.64 37.83 4.44
CA TYR A 59 10.78 37.45 3.31
C TYR A 59 9.62 36.53 3.68
N GLU A 60 9.48 36.17 4.96
CA GLU A 60 8.38 35.33 5.43
C GLU A 60 7.26 36.15 6.02
N LYS A 61 6.04 35.77 5.76
CA LYS A 61 4.83 36.22 6.42
C LYS A 61 4.23 35.12 7.26
N THR A 62 4.11 35.33 8.56
CA THR A 62 3.55 34.38 9.51
C THR A 62 2.24 34.85 10.07
N LEU A 63 1.27 33.92 10.17
CA LEU A 63 0.07 34.08 10.99
C LEU A 63 0.14 33.04 12.09
N HIS A 64 -0.13 33.45 13.33
CA HIS A 64 -0.09 32.49 14.45
C HIS A 64 -1.05 32.88 15.57
N LYS A 65 -1.50 31.88 16.32
CA LYS A 65 -2.18 32.01 17.58
C LYS A 65 -1.74 30.87 18.51
N GLY A 66 -1.18 31.23 19.69
CA GLY A 66 -0.50 30.23 20.50
C GLY A 66 0.61 29.55 19.70
N ASN A 67 0.75 28.24 19.86
CA ASN A 67 1.74 27.46 19.11
C ASN A 67 1.20 26.85 17.79
N ALA A 68 0.23 27.52 17.15
CA ALA A 68 -0.26 27.19 15.81
C ALA A 68 0.17 28.26 14.81
N TRP A 69 0.79 27.87 13.71
CA TRP A 69 1.49 28.75 12.78
C TRP A 69 1.16 28.44 11.33
N ILE A 70 1.01 29.48 10.51
CA ILE A 70 1.02 29.39 9.05
C ILE A 70 2.10 30.36 8.56
N THR A 71 3.09 29.85 7.86
CA THR A 71 4.20 30.62 7.31
C THR A 71 4.17 30.57 5.78
N PHE A 72 4.11 31.74 5.15
CA PHE A 72 4.27 31.91 3.71
C PHE A 72 5.63 32.51 3.44
N GLY A 73 6.35 32.02 2.44
CA GLY A 73 7.64 32.58 2.09
C GLY A 73 8.41 31.75 1.10
N LEU A 74 9.70 31.86 1.21
CA LEU A 74 10.65 31.10 0.43
C LEU A 74 11.22 29.99 1.32
N ASP A 75 11.50 28.86 0.72
CA ASP A 75 12.14 27.76 1.44
C ASP A 75 13.51 28.19 1.94
N ARG A 76 13.86 27.80 3.14
CA ARG A 76 15.07 28.28 3.80
C ARG A 76 16.28 27.49 3.35
N PRO A 77 17.47 28.11 3.26
CA PRO A 77 18.73 27.39 3.19
C PRO A 77 18.91 26.56 4.47
N GLY A 78 19.30 25.30 4.31
CA GLY A 78 19.18 24.32 5.33
C GLY A 78 20.20 24.33 6.43
N PHE A 79 19.70 24.35 7.63
CA PHE A 79 20.27 23.61 8.74
C PHE A 79 19.64 22.21 8.76
N GLU A 80 20.24 21.28 9.45
CA GLU A 80 19.85 19.86 9.45
C GLU A 80 18.33 19.60 9.64
N ASN A 81 17.62 20.48 10.33
CA ASN A 81 16.19 20.34 10.62
C ASN A 81 15.32 21.50 10.12
N SER A 82 15.84 22.42 9.31
CA SER A 82 15.10 23.64 8.92
C SER A 82 14.64 23.69 7.46
N GLY A 83 14.88 22.64 6.71
CA GLY A 83 14.62 22.61 5.29
C GLY A 83 15.78 23.14 4.45
N PHE A 84 16.02 22.47 3.34
CA PHE A 84 16.93 22.94 2.31
C PHE A 84 16.08 23.44 1.16
N GLY A 85 16.16 24.69 0.86
CA GLY A 85 15.50 25.18 -0.34
C GLY A 85 15.88 24.36 -1.55
N GLY A 86 14.96 24.17 -2.44
CA GLY A 86 14.98 23.23 -3.55
C GLY A 86 16.05 23.43 -4.61
N GLU A 87 17.27 23.76 -4.28
CA GLU A 87 18.35 23.83 -5.24
C GLU A 87 19.58 23.07 -4.76
N SER A 88 20.11 22.22 -5.64
CA SER A 88 21.30 21.44 -5.38
C SER A 88 22.49 22.32 -5.01
N GLY A 89 22.90 22.26 -3.75
CA GLY A 89 24.21 22.71 -3.30
C GLY A 89 24.58 24.17 -3.47
N GLY A 90 23.67 25.03 -3.89
CA GLY A 90 23.92 26.45 -4.12
C GLY A 90 23.22 27.37 -3.15
N ALA A 91 23.75 28.57 -2.97
CA ALA A 91 23.23 29.61 -2.07
C ALA A 91 21.91 30.26 -2.55
N GLY A 92 21.20 29.65 -3.49
CA GLY A 92 20.08 30.27 -4.19
C GLY A 92 18.75 29.53 -4.03
N THR A 93 18.31 29.33 -2.80
CA THR A 93 17.06 28.62 -2.53
C THR A 93 15.90 29.61 -2.43
N HIS A 94 15.33 29.94 -3.57
CA HIS A 94 14.21 30.90 -3.64
C HIS A 94 12.91 30.25 -4.08
N CYS A 95 12.66 29.01 -3.62
CA CYS A 95 11.43 28.30 -3.94
C CYS A 95 10.31 28.74 -3.01
N ALA A 96 9.13 29.01 -3.58
CA ALA A 96 7.96 29.33 -2.79
C ALA A 96 7.55 28.16 -1.89
N SER A 97 7.25 28.46 -0.62
CA SER A 97 6.79 27.45 0.34
C SER A 97 5.65 27.96 1.22
N ILE A 98 4.84 27.01 1.69
CA ILE A 98 3.81 27.21 2.71
C ILE A 98 4.03 26.15 3.78
N ASP A 99 4.19 26.58 5.04
CA ASP A 99 4.43 25.70 6.16
C ASP A 99 3.34 25.92 7.23
N ILE A 100 2.54 24.92 7.49
CA ILE A 100 1.48 24.92 8.49
C ILE A 100 1.93 24.03 9.63
N VAL A 101 2.15 24.58 10.82
CA VAL A 101 2.69 23.87 11.97
C VAL A 101 1.81 24.07 13.18
N ALA A 102 1.46 22.99 13.84
CA ALA A 102 0.87 22.99 15.16
C ALA A 102 1.84 22.32 16.15
N GLY A 103 2.28 23.04 17.17
CA GLY A 103 3.21 22.54 18.16
C GLY A 103 4.67 22.60 17.73
N ARG A 104 5.21 23.81 17.48
CA ARG A 104 6.65 23.97 17.28
C ARG A 104 7.41 23.48 18.50
N LYS A 105 8.46 22.67 18.26
CA LYS A 105 9.25 21.96 19.27
C LYS A 105 8.46 20.98 20.15
N ALA A 106 7.22 20.65 19.79
CA ALA A 106 6.38 19.67 20.50
C ALA A 106 6.51 19.77 22.04
N TRP A 107 6.97 18.72 22.70
CA TRP A 107 7.14 18.65 24.15
C TRP A 107 8.32 19.47 24.68
N TYR A 108 9.27 19.90 23.84
CA TYR A 108 10.36 20.80 24.23
C TYR A 108 10.00 22.29 24.14
N ALA A 109 8.76 22.63 23.77
CA ALA A 109 8.34 24.00 23.63
C ALA A 109 8.51 24.77 24.94
N THR A 110 9.27 25.83 24.91
CA THR A 110 9.45 26.77 26.04
C THR A 110 9.49 28.18 25.51
N SER A 111 8.82 29.10 26.20
CA SER A 111 8.83 30.52 25.86
C SER A 111 10.07 31.25 26.39
N LYS A 112 10.67 30.71 27.44
CA LYS A 112 11.84 31.30 28.12
C LYS A 112 12.84 30.26 28.54
N THR A 113 14.10 30.60 28.50
CA THR A 113 15.17 29.74 29.02
C THR A 113 15.07 29.61 30.54
N LYS A 114 15.13 28.37 31.04
CA LYS A 114 15.04 28.09 32.49
C LYS A 114 16.09 28.79 33.32
N ARG A 115 17.31 29.01 32.78
CA ARG A 115 18.46 29.57 33.49
C ARG A 115 18.50 31.10 33.50
N SER A 116 18.13 31.76 32.41
CA SER A 116 18.29 33.19 32.24
C SER A 116 16.97 33.96 32.07
N GLY A 117 15.83 33.25 31.94
CA GLY A 117 14.55 33.89 31.69
C GLY A 117 14.44 34.59 30.32
N ARG A 118 15.43 34.44 29.45
CA ARG A 118 15.44 35.08 28.13
C ARG A 118 14.41 34.41 27.20
N PRO A 119 13.75 35.18 26.32
CA PRO A 119 12.86 34.62 25.31
C PRO A 119 13.58 33.57 24.48
N VAL A 120 12.89 32.48 24.16
CA VAL A 120 13.35 31.41 23.26
C VAL A 120 12.71 31.61 21.89
N THR A 121 13.53 31.70 20.86
CA THR A 121 13.09 31.63 19.45
C THR A 121 13.59 30.34 18.82
N VAL A 122 12.78 29.75 17.93
CA VAL A 122 13.06 28.48 17.27
C VAL A 122 12.93 28.61 15.76
N ASP A 123 13.68 27.80 15.04
CA ASP A 123 13.53 27.59 13.61
C ASP A 123 12.58 26.43 13.32
N ASN A 124 12.30 26.21 12.04
CA ASN A 124 11.59 25.02 11.59
C ASN A 124 12.34 23.75 12.01
N ASP A 125 11.60 22.77 12.50
CA ASP A 125 12.15 21.46 12.83
C ASP A 125 11.23 20.37 12.29
N PHE A 126 11.60 19.81 11.13
CA PHE A 126 10.80 18.81 10.43
C PHE A 126 10.70 17.47 11.19
N THR A 127 11.59 17.25 12.15
CA THR A 127 11.61 16.02 12.94
C THR A 127 10.84 16.13 14.25
N ILE A 128 10.96 17.26 14.96
CA ILE A 128 10.44 17.43 16.33
C ILE A 128 9.07 18.10 16.37
N ASP A 129 8.76 19.02 15.43
CA ASP A 129 7.48 19.73 15.43
C ASP A 129 6.32 18.71 15.37
N ALA A 130 5.30 18.92 16.21
CA ALA A 130 4.30 17.89 16.53
C ALA A 130 3.43 17.52 15.32
N ALA A 131 2.91 18.51 14.61
CA ALA A 131 2.15 18.27 13.38
C ALA A 131 2.50 19.34 12.34
N ARG A 132 2.64 18.89 11.09
CA ARG A 132 3.02 19.77 9.97
C ARG A 132 2.34 19.36 8.68
N ILE A 133 1.91 20.37 7.90
CA ILE A 133 1.62 20.25 6.47
C ILE A 133 2.57 21.20 5.77
N TYR A 134 3.42 20.64 4.91
CA TYR A 134 4.45 21.38 4.21
C TYR A 134 4.25 21.28 2.70
N LEU A 135 4.21 22.44 2.04
CA LEU A 135 4.12 22.58 0.60
C LEU A 135 5.35 23.33 0.11
N SER A 136 6.04 22.79 -0.88
CA SER A 136 7.17 23.48 -1.52
C SER A 136 7.12 23.31 -3.04
N GLN A 137 7.50 24.38 -3.72
CA GLN A 137 7.68 24.37 -5.17
C GLN A 137 8.81 23.43 -5.59
N LYS A 138 9.83 23.31 -4.73
CA LYS A 138 11.00 22.50 -5.03
C LYS A 138 11.79 22.22 -3.72
N ALA A 139 11.79 20.95 -3.29
CA ALA A 139 12.43 20.57 -2.04
C ALA A 139 12.97 19.15 -2.08
N ASP A 140 13.96 18.86 -1.25
CA ASP A 140 14.38 17.53 -0.86
C ASP A 140 13.54 17.08 0.35
N VAL A 141 12.28 16.70 0.09
CA VAL A 141 11.33 16.35 1.14
C VAL A 141 11.75 15.11 1.93
N ASP A 142 12.36 14.15 1.27
CA ASP A 142 12.80 12.91 1.91
C ASP A 142 13.94 13.20 2.90
N GLY A 143 14.87 14.05 2.53
CA GLY A 143 15.93 14.52 3.43
C GLY A 143 15.40 15.36 4.60
N TYR A 144 14.42 16.23 4.38
CA TYR A 144 13.84 17.08 5.44
C TYR A 144 13.14 16.27 6.53
N PHE A 145 12.37 15.27 6.13
CA PHE A 145 11.62 14.44 7.06
C PHE A 145 12.35 13.15 7.45
N ARG A 146 13.56 12.91 6.90
CA ARG A 146 14.36 11.70 7.09
C ARG A 146 13.59 10.44 6.72
N LEU A 147 13.00 10.46 5.52
CA LEU A 147 12.20 9.34 5.03
C LEU A 147 13.09 8.27 4.37
N PRO A 148 12.67 6.99 4.42
CA PRO A 148 13.32 5.94 3.65
C PRO A 148 13.15 6.20 2.14
N ALA A 149 14.13 5.77 1.34
CA ALA A 149 14.13 6.04 -0.08
C ALA A 149 13.00 5.33 -0.85
N GLY A 150 12.63 4.12 -0.44
CA GLY A 150 11.63 3.31 -1.14
C GLY A 150 12.09 2.83 -2.53
N LYS A 151 11.11 2.50 -3.38
CA LYS A 151 11.35 2.02 -4.75
C LYS A 151 11.02 3.08 -5.80
N VAL A 152 10.14 4.04 -5.48
CA VAL A 152 9.65 5.05 -6.43
C VAL A 152 9.84 6.46 -5.90
N GLY A 153 10.09 7.41 -6.78
CA GLY A 153 9.90 8.84 -6.56
C GLY A 153 10.83 9.54 -5.58
N ASN A 154 12.00 8.99 -5.28
CA ASN A 154 12.93 9.56 -4.32
C ASN A 154 13.32 11.00 -4.66
N THR A 155 13.42 11.84 -3.64
CA THR A 155 14.01 13.17 -3.71
C THR A 155 15.40 13.17 -3.11
N SER A 156 16.22 14.12 -3.52
CA SER A 156 17.54 14.39 -2.94
C SER A 156 17.90 15.85 -3.16
N LYS A 157 18.98 16.28 -2.57
CA LYS A 157 19.52 17.64 -2.80
C LYS A 157 19.83 17.91 -4.27
N GLU A 158 20.26 16.87 -4.99
CA GLU A 158 20.60 16.94 -6.43
C GLU A 158 19.34 16.81 -7.31
N SER A 159 18.27 16.20 -6.79
CA SER A 159 17.02 15.94 -7.49
C SER A 159 15.79 16.36 -6.67
N PRO A 160 15.70 17.64 -6.28
CA PRO A 160 14.56 18.14 -5.52
C PRO A 160 13.30 18.21 -6.40
N ARG A 161 12.13 18.08 -5.78
CA ARG A 161 10.82 18.07 -6.45
C ARG A 161 9.83 19.00 -5.76
N SER A 162 8.75 19.37 -6.46
CA SER A 162 7.60 19.93 -5.78
C SER A 162 6.97 18.89 -4.86
N CYS A 163 6.58 19.29 -3.67
CA CYS A 163 6.08 18.34 -2.68
C CYS A 163 4.93 18.87 -1.84
N ILE A 164 4.12 17.95 -1.35
CA ILE A 164 3.16 18.13 -0.28
C ILE A 164 3.44 17.03 0.73
N ALA A 165 3.84 17.39 1.95
CA ALA A 165 4.11 16.45 3.02
C ALA A 165 3.24 16.74 4.23
N ALA A 166 2.64 15.71 4.81
CA ALA A 166 1.87 15.79 6.05
C ALA A 166 2.49 14.85 7.08
N LYS A 167 2.82 15.37 8.26
CA LYS A 167 3.41 14.62 9.37
C LYS A 167 2.69 14.93 10.67
N ALA A 168 2.35 13.89 11.42
CA ALA A 168 1.82 13.96 12.78
C ALA A 168 1.97 12.57 13.42
N ASP A 169 1.73 12.46 14.74
CA ASP A 169 1.66 11.15 15.42
C ASP A 169 0.58 10.25 14.80
N THR A 170 -0.52 10.84 14.33
CA THR A 170 -1.58 10.10 13.63
C THR A 170 -2.09 10.89 12.43
N VAL A 171 -2.12 10.27 11.26
CA VAL A 171 -2.70 10.84 10.04
C VAL A 171 -3.92 10.02 9.63
N ARG A 172 -5.03 10.70 9.31
CA ARG A 172 -6.24 10.07 8.81
C ARG A 172 -6.71 10.77 7.54
N VAL A 173 -6.84 10.02 6.46
CA VAL A 173 -7.44 10.49 5.21
C VAL A 173 -8.85 9.90 5.15
N ILE A 174 -9.87 10.75 5.26
CA ILE A 174 -11.27 10.33 5.37
C ILE A 174 -12.05 11.00 4.26
N ALA A 175 -12.73 10.18 3.44
CA ALA A 175 -13.68 10.66 2.44
C ALA A 175 -15.07 10.04 2.69
N ARG A 176 -16.15 10.76 2.35
CA ARG A 176 -17.50 10.21 2.46
C ARG A 176 -17.84 9.24 1.34
N GLU A 177 -17.22 9.42 0.18
CA GLU A 177 -17.51 8.59 -0.98
C GLU A 177 -16.27 7.84 -1.50
N ASN A 178 -15.22 8.54 -1.93
CA ASN A 178 -14.12 7.90 -2.64
C ASN A 178 -12.76 8.53 -2.33
N ILE A 179 -11.72 7.71 -2.32
CA ILE A 179 -10.32 8.13 -2.34
C ILE A 179 -9.66 7.53 -3.57
N LYS A 180 -8.94 8.35 -4.33
CA LYS A 180 -8.16 7.92 -5.50
C LYS A 180 -6.72 8.40 -5.36
N PHE A 181 -5.77 7.47 -5.50
CA PHE A 181 -4.36 7.76 -5.64
C PHE A 181 -3.96 7.55 -7.09
N ILE A 182 -3.51 8.60 -7.77
CA ILE A 182 -3.21 8.59 -9.21
C ILE A 182 -1.80 9.16 -9.40
N THR A 183 -0.98 8.47 -10.18
CA THR A 183 0.38 8.89 -10.52
C THR A 183 0.52 9.01 -12.03
N LYS A 184 1.48 9.83 -12.48
CA LYS A 184 1.81 10.03 -13.90
C LYS A 184 0.63 10.51 -14.75
N THR A 185 -0.02 11.58 -14.31
CA THR A 185 -1.15 12.20 -15.03
C THR A 185 -0.71 13.09 -16.19
N ASP A 186 0.55 13.61 -16.13
CA ASP A 186 1.07 14.63 -17.04
C ASP A 186 2.27 14.14 -17.84
N GLN A 187 2.61 14.85 -18.91
CA GLN A 187 3.81 14.58 -19.72
C GLN A 187 5.09 15.17 -19.10
N TYR A 188 4.93 16.23 -18.29
CA TYR A 188 6.04 16.95 -17.68
C TYR A 188 5.81 17.05 -16.18
N ASN A 189 6.91 17.03 -15.41
CA ASN A 189 6.85 17.40 -14.01
C ASN A 189 6.78 18.92 -13.83
N SER A 190 6.61 19.40 -12.60
CA SER A 190 6.54 20.83 -12.25
C SER A 190 7.79 21.65 -12.62
N GLN A 191 8.89 21.01 -12.99
CA GLN A 191 10.16 21.63 -13.37
C GLN A 191 10.43 21.50 -14.87
N GLY A 192 9.46 21.02 -15.67
CA GLY A 192 9.56 20.88 -17.11
C GLY A 192 10.30 19.62 -17.61
N ALA A 193 10.69 18.71 -16.71
CA ALA A 193 11.28 17.45 -17.11
C ALA A 193 10.23 16.48 -17.64
N VAL A 194 10.53 15.84 -18.79
CA VAL A 194 9.62 14.86 -19.41
C VAL A 194 9.51 13.61 -18.56
N LEU A 195 8.28 13.21 -18.26
CA LEU A 195 7.97 11.96 -17.57
C LEU A 195 7.93 10.82 -18.59
N LYS A 196 9.07 10.14 -18.81
CA LYS A 196 9.23 9.12 -19.83
C LYS A 196 8.51 7.82 -19.46
N ASP A 197 7.77 7.24 -20.41
CA ASP A 197 7.06 5.96 -20.23
C ASP A 197 8.01 4.77 -20.04
N GLU A 198 9.24 4.88 -20.54
CA GLU A 198 10.24 3.83 -20.52
C GLU A 198 10.85 3.58 -19.12
N LEU A 199 10.73 4.55 -18.22
CA LEU A 199 11.25 4.46 -16.85
C LEU A 199 10.28 3.70 -15.95
N LYS A 200 10.03 2.43 -16.27
CA LYS A 200 9.26 1.52 -15.44
C LYS A 200 9.87 1.45 -14.05
N GLY A 201 9.09 1.73 -13.01
CA GLY A 201 9.54 1.70 -11.61
C GLY A 201 9.91 3.06 -11.00
N GLN A 202 9.88 4.16 -11.76
CA GLN A 202 10.06 5.50 -11.18
C GLN A 202 8.74 6.17 -10.79
N TYR A 203 7.62 5.68 -11.29
CA TYR A 203 6.28 6.23 -11.03
C TYR A 203 5.41 5.14 -10.43
N GLY A 204 4.90 5.37 -9.24
CA GLY A 204 4.09 4.38 -8.57
C GLY A 204 3.68 4.82 -7.17
N ILE A 205 3.37 3.86 -6.34
CA ILE A 205 2.97 4.05 -4.94
C ILE A 205 3.77 3.07 -4.09
N ASP A 206 4.54 3.60 -3.14
CA ASP A 206 5.14 2.82 -2.08
C ASP A 206 4.33 3.00 -0.79
N ILE A 207 4.04 1.90 -0.11
CA ILE A 207 3.43 1.87 1.21
C ILE A 207 4.46 1.22 2.13
N ILE A 208 5.09 2.04 2.97
CA ILE A 208 6.21 1.62 3.82
C ILE A 208 5.76 1.70 5.28
N ALA A 209 5.82 0.59 5.99
CA ALA A 209 5.59 0.53 7.42
C ALA A 209 6.92 0.36 8.17
N MET A 210 7.05 1.00 9.34
CA MET A 210 8.22 0.90 10.23
C MET A 210 9.57 1.24 9.56
N GLU A 211 9.54 2.10 8.53
CA GLU A 211 10.74 2.49 7.76
C GLU A 211 11.48 1.31 7.08
N ASP A 212 10.82 0.15 6.95
CA ASP A 212 11.40 -1.03 6.32
C ASP A 212 11.25 -0.98 4.81
N GLU A 213 12.19 -0.31 4.14
CA GLU A 213 12.25 -0.25 2.68
C GLU A 213 12.89 -1.51 2.05
N ALA A 214 13.63 -2.29 2.84
CA ALA A 214 14.36 -3.45 2.33
C ALA A 214 13.40 -4.60 2.00
N SER A 215 12.29 -4.71 2.70
CA SER A 215 11.28 -5.76 2.50
C SER A 215 10.17 -5.38 1.52
N LEU A 216 10.24 -4.22 0.89
CA LEU A 216 9.24 -3.79 -0.11
C LEU A 216 9.06 -4.80 -1.24
N GLN A 217 7.84 -5.26 -1.42
CA GLN A 217 7.45 -6.20 -2.46
C GLN A 217 6.42 -5.59 -3.41
N PRO A 218 6.39 -6.03 -4.68
CA PRO A 218 5.37 -5.59 -5.63
C PRO A 218 3.96 -5.95 -5.17
N MET A 219 3.02 -5.04 -5.28
CA MET A 219 1.61 -5.30 -4.99
C MET A 219 1.01 -6.27 -6.01
N VAL A 220 0.13 -7.15 -5.56
CA VAL A 220 -0.50 -8.17 -6.39
C VAL A 220 -1.59 -7.56 -7.28
N ARG A 221 -1.58 -7.93 -8.56
CA ARG A 221 -2.66 -7.62 -9.50
C ARG A 221 -3.78 -8.65 -9.35
N GLY A 222 -4.89 -8.25 -8.75
CA GLY A 222 -5.96 -9.15 -8.36
C GLY A 222 -6.55 -9.98 -9.50
N LYS A 223 -6.79 -9.41 -10.69
CA LYS A 223 -7.30 -10.16 -11.84
C LYS A 223 -6.32 -11.21 -12.32
N ASN A 224 -5.04 -10.88 -12.48
CA ASN A 224 -4.02 -11.82 -12.91
C ASN A 224 -3.87 -12.97 -11.90
N LEU A 225 -3.93 -12.68 -10.60
CA LEU A 225 -3.93 -13.71 -9.57
C LEU A 225 -5.18 -14.63 -9.67
N GLN A 226 -6.36 -14.04 -9.87
CA GLN A 226 -7.61 -14.81 -10.04
C GLN A 226 -7.51 -15.74 -11.24
N GLU A 227 -7.05 -15.26 -12.40
CA GLU A 227 -6.87 -16.08 -13.61
C GLU A 227 -5.85 -17.19 -13.38
N CYS A 228 -4.70 -16.89 -12.78
CA CYS A 228 -3.68 -17.87 -12.41
C CYS A 228 -4.26 -19.00 -11.54
N LEU A 229 -5.02 -18.64 -10.51
CA LEU A 229 -5.65 -19.60 -9.61
C LEU A 229 -6.71 -20.46 -10.34
N LEU A 230 -7.52 -19.86 -11.21
CA LEU A 230 -8.51 -20.59 -12.00
C LEU A 230 -7.86 -21.63 -12.91
N VAL A 231 -6.75 -21.28 -13.59
CA VAL A 231 -6.02 -22.23 -14.43
C VAL A 231 -5.40 -23.34 -13.59
N ILE A 232 -4.84 -23.04 -12.43
CA ILE A 232 -4.32 -24.05 -11.51
C ILE A 232 -5.44 -25.01 -11.06
N MET A 233 -6.58 -24.48 -10.63
CA MET A 233 -7.73 -25.30 -10.22
C MET A 233 -8.24 -26.19 -11.35
N HIS A 234 -8.31 -25.65 -12.59
CA HIS A 234 -8.69 -26.45 -13.76
C HIS A 234 -7.70 -27.59 -14.02
N SER A 235 -6.39 -27.29 -13.97
CA SER A 235 -5.35 -28.32 -14.14
C SER A 235 -5.41 -29.40 -13.06
N MET A 236 -5.65 -29.00 -11.80
CA MET A 236 -5.85 -29.96 -10.70
C MET A 236 -7.08 -30.86 -10.95
N SER A 237 -8.19 -30.30 -11.41
CA SER A 237 -9.39 -31.06 -11.75
C SER A 237 -9.11 -32.06 -12.84
N GLN A 238 -8.35 -31.69 -13.87
CA GLN A 238 -7.95 -32.61 -14.95
C GLN A 238 -7.06 -33.74 -14.43
N ILE A 239 -6.10 -33.47 -13.57
CA ILE A 239 -5.24 -34.47 -12.92
C ILE A 239 -6.10 -35.46 -12.13
N MET A 240 -7.05 -34.98 -11.34
CA MET A 240 -7.96 -35.83 -10.57
C MET A 240 -8.81 -36.72 -11.48
N SER A 241 -9.30 -36.18 -12.60
CA SER A 241 -10.05 -36.94 -13.60
C SER A 241 -9.20 -38.07 -14.23
N THR A 242 -7.95 -37.74 -14.58
CA THR A 242 -6.99 -38.73 -15.12
C THR A 242 -6.69 -39.83 -14.12
N GLN A 243 -6.45 -39.47 -12.85
CA GLN A 243 -6.24 -40.43 -11.77
C GLN A 243 -7.47 -41.33 -11.55
N SER A 244 -8.68 -40.77 -11.58
CA SER A 244 -9.92 -41.52 -11.44
C SER A 244 -10.09 -42.56 -12.58
N THR A 245 -9.78 -42.14 -13.82
CA THR A 245 -9.77 -43.02 -14.97
C THR A 245 -8.76 -44.16 -14.81
N TYR A 246 -7.54 -43.83 -14.37
CA TYR A 246 -6.50 -44.83 -14.09
C TYR A 246 -6.94 -45.84 -13.04
N ILE A 247 -7.53 -45.42 -11.95
CA ILE A 247 -8.04 -46.31 -10.89
C ILE A 247 -9.12 -47.20 -11.41
N MET A 248 -10.07 -46.68 -12.19
CA MET A 248 -11.13 -47.50 -12.79
C MET A 248 -10.57 -48.59 -13.74
N GLN A 249 -9.59 -48.22 -14.55
CA GLN A 249 -8.96 -49.14 -15.48
C GLN A 249 -8.14 -50.21 -14.76
N THR A 250 -7.38 -49.83 -13.73
CA THR A 250 -6.65 -50.76 -12.87
C THR A 250 -7.61 -51.79 -12.21
N ARG A 251 -8.76 -51.31 -11.70
CA ARG A 251 -9.79 -52.19 -11.14
C ARG A 251 -10.32 -53.20 -12.18
N ARG A 252 -10.53 -52.77 -13.45
CA ARG A 252 -10.95 -53.69 -14.53
C ARG A 252 -9.91 -54.77 -14.79
N ILE A 253 -8.62 -54.41 -14.81
CA ILE A 253 -7.53 -55.37 -14.98
C ILE A 253 -7.50 -56.35 -13.81
N ILE A 254 -7.58 -55.87 -12.57
CA ILE A 254 -7.58 -56.70 -11.37
C ILE A 254 -8.79 -57.65 -11.41
N ASN A 255 -9.97 -57.18 -11.75
CA ASN A 255 -11.16 -58.02 -11.85
C ASN A 255 -11.00 -59.10 -12.94
N ALA A 256 -10.45 -58.74 -14.11
CA ALA A 256 -10.16 -59.69 -15.16
C ALA A 256 -9.17 -60.79 -14.72
N LEU A 257 -8.14 -60.40 -13.97
CA LEU A 257 -7.17 -61.34 -13.38
C LEU A 257 -7.79 -62.23 -12.31
N MET A 258 -8.68 -61.69 -11.47
CA MET A 258 -9.35 -62.45 -10.39
C MET A 258 -10.41 -63.43 -10.91
N THR A 259 -11.05 -63.10 -12.03
CA THR A 259 -12.06 -64.00 -12.67
C THR A 259 -11.44 -64.96 -13.66
N HIS A 260 -10.13 -64.88 -13.87
CA HIS A 260 -9.38 -65.73 -14.73
C HIS A 260 -9.33 -67.17 -14.14
N SER A 261 -9.95 -68.15 -14.80
CA SER A 261 -9.94 -69.55 -14.38
C SER A 261 -9.13 -70.42 -15.39
N HIS A 262 -8.18 -71.18 -14.86
CA HIS A 262 -7.51 -72.20 -15.63
C HIS A 262 -8.33 -73.48 -15.60
N PHE A 263 -8.77 -73.98 -16.75
CA PHE A 263 -9.27 -75.29 -16.86
C PHE A 263 -8.12 -76.30 -16.99
N GLU A 264 -7.95 -77.10 -15.99
CA GLU A 264 -7.04 -78.25 -16.11
C GLU A 264 -7.57 -79.22 -17.16
N THR A 265 -6.78 -79.47 -18.20
CA THR A 265 -7.06 -80.35 -19.32
C THR A 265 -6.90 -81.85 -18.95
N PHE A 266 -7.45 -82.30 -17.84
CA PHE A 266 -7.36 -83.74 -17.53
C PHE A 266 -8.55 -84.62 -18.03
N PHE A 267 -9.65 -83.97 -18.38
CA PHE A 267 -10.75 -84.62 -19.06
C PHE A 267 -11.20 -83.77 -20.26
N GLY A 268 -10.78 -84.20 -21.44
CA GLY A 268 -11.09 -83.50 -22.70
C GLY A 268 -12.48 -82.96 -22.80
N ASN A 269 -12.57 -81.67 -22.81
CA ASN A 269 -13.39 -80.87 -23.65
C ASN A 269 -13.49 -79.42 -23.09
N LYS A 270 -13.18 -78.56 -23.97
CA LYS A 270 -13.25 -77.11 -24.01
C LYS A 270 -12.01 -76.45 -23.45
N GLY A 271 -11.20 -76.41 -24.21
CA GLY A 271 -10.70 -75.40 -25.08
C GLY A 271 -10.31 -74.21 -24.38
N VAL A 272 -9.14 -73.85 -24.58
CA VAL A 272 -8.35 -72.65 -24.44
C VAL A 272 -8.85 -71.42 -25.33
N PRO A 273 -10.12 -71.14 -25.57
CA PRO A 273 -10.46 -69.97 -26.32
C PRO A 273 -10.38 -68.68 -25.45
N ASP A 274 -10.77 -68.75 -24.18
CA ASP A 274 -10.92 -67.56 -23.38
C ASP A 274 -9.58 -66.96 -22.91
N PHE A 275 -8.53 -67.76 -22.79
CA PHE A 275 -7.19 -67.31 -22.44
C PHE A 275 -6.52 -66.58 -23.61
N MET A 276 -6.71 -67.05 -24.83
CA MET A 276 -6.11 -66.42 -26.03
C MET A 276 -6.76 -65.11 -26.40
N ASP A 277 -8.02 -64.91 -26.05
CA ASP A 277 -8.70 -63.60 -26.27
C ASP A 277 -8.57 -62.63 -25.11
N ALA A 278 -8.40 -63.10 -23.89
CA ALA A 278 -8.26 -62.28 -22.73
C ALA A 278 -6.88 -61.55 -22.66
N ILE A 279 -5.81 -62.22 -23.11
CA ILE A 279 -4.46 -61.65 -23.13
C ILE A 279 -4.36 -60.45 -24.09
N PRO A 280 -4.75 -60.53 -25.37
CA PRO A 280 -4.70 -59.38 -26.27
C PRO A 280 -5.54 -58.21 -25.80
N THR A 281 -6.73 -58.48 -25.27
CA THR A 281 -7.61 -57.42 -24.71
C THR A 281 -6.99 -56.80 -23.48
N GLY A 282 -6.42 -57.58 -22.59
CA GLY A 282 -5.72 -57.08 -21.40
C GLY A 282 -4.48 -56.22 -21.76
N ILE A 283 -3.67 -56.70 -22.70
CA ILE A 283 -2.50 -55.97 -23.17
C ILE A 283 -2.90 -54.65 -23.88
N THR A 284 -3.89 -54.73 -24.77
CA THR A 284 -4.39 -53.52 -25.46
C THR A 284 -4.95 -52.50 -24.49
N THR A 285 -5.69 -52.95 -23.48
CA THR A 285 -6.20 -52.05 -22.42
C THR A 285 -5.07 -51.48 -21.62
N LEU A 286 -4.03 -52.24 -21.27
CA LEU A 286 -2.86 -51.75 -20.54
C LEU A 286 -2.10 -50.71 -21.34
N ILE A 287 -1.84 -50.96 -22.62
CA ILE A 287 -1.14 -50.01 -23.51
C ILE A 287 -1.93 -48.74 -23.63
N ASN A 288 -3.24 -48.83 -23.90
CA ASN A 288 -4.09 -47.64 -23.99
C ASN A 288 -4.13 -46.86 -22.70
N ASN A 289 -4.10 -47.53 -21.56
CA ASN A 289 -4.08 -46.85 -20.24
C ASN A 289 -2.78 -46.11 -20.00
N ILE A 290 -1.65 -46.76 -20.24
CA ILE A 290 -0.33 -46.13 -20.09
C ILE A 290 -0.25 -44.94 -21.02
N THR A 291 -0.58 -45.08 -22.30
CA THR A 291 -0.52 -44.01 -23.27
C THR A 291 -1.42 -42.82 -22.87
N ASN A 292 -2.66 -43.10 -22.48
CA ASN A 292 -3.60 -42.05 -22.09
C ASN A 292 -3.19 -41.32 -20.80
N VAL A 293 -2.64 -42.02 -19.82
CA VAL A 293 -2.13 -41.44 -18.57
C VAL A 293 -0.87 -40.63 -18.85
N ASP A 294 0.05 -41.15 -19.62
CA ASP A 294 1.31 -40.45 -19.93
C ASP A 294 1.06 -39.19 -20.75
N VAL A 295 0.24 -39.27 -21.81
CA VAL A 295 -0.14 -38.09 -22.61
C VAL A 295 -0.90 -37.09 -21.76
N GLY A 296 -1.82 -37.53 -20.91
CA GLY A 296 -2.54 -36.65 -19.98
C GLY A 296 -1.59 -35.93 -19.02
N ASN A 297 -0.67 -36.66 -18.39
CA ASN A 297 0.30 -36.08 -17.47
C ASN A 297 1.24 -35.09 -18.17
N MET A 298 1.74 -35.39 -19.36
CA MET A 298 2.58 -34.46 -20.15
C MET A 298 1.82 -33.17 -20.48
N THR A 299 0.55 -33.29 -20.88
CA THR A 299 -0.29 -32.14 -21.19
C THR A 299 -0.51 -31.27 -19.95
N HIS A 300 -0.82 -31.86 -18.80
CA HIS A 300 -0.99 -31.12 -17.54
C HIS A 300 0.29 -30.46 -17.06
N GLN A 301 1.43 -31.12 -17.21
CA GLN A 301 2.72 -30.56 -16.88
C GLN A 301 3.08 -29.36 -17.78
N GLN A 302 2.78 -29.45 -19.08
CA GLN A 302 2.95 -28.31 -19.99
C GLN A 302 2.06 -27.13 -19.63
N GLN A 303 0.79 -27.36 -19.27
CA GLN A 303 -0.14 -26.33 -18.83
C GLN A 303 0.37 -25.65 -17.55
N LEU A 304 0.79 -26.40 -16.54
CA LEU A 304 1.33 -25.85 -15.31
C LEU A 304 2.61 -25.04 -15.54
N ASN A 305 3.50 -25.51 -16.40
CA ASN A 305 4.70 -24.76 -16.79
C ASN A 305 4.34 -23.46 -17.52
N ALA A 306 3.35 -23.48 -18.42
CA ALA A 306 2.87 -22.28 -19.09
C ALA A 306 2.31 -21.25 -18.10
N VAL A 307 1.54 -21.69 -17.11
CA VAL A 307 1.03 -20.84 -16.01
C VAL A 307 2.19 -20.23 -15.20
N ARG A 308 3.16 -21.06 -14.82
CA ARG A 308 4.33 -20.61 -14.09
C ARG A 308 5.08 -19.52 -14.85
N MET A 309 5.36 -19.73 -16.12
CA MET A 309 6.07 -18.78 -16.97
C MET A 309 5.28 -17.49 -17.19
N ALA A 310 3.97 -17.59 -17.45
CA ALA A 310 3.14 -16.44 -17.78
C ALA A 310 2.81 -15.56 -16.58
N TYR A 311 2.52 -16.12 -15.43
CA TYR A 311 1.97 -15.40 -14.29
C TYR A 311 2.96 -15.20 -13.14
N LEU A 312 3.91 -16.11 -12.94
CA LEU A 312 4.77 -16.13 -11.75
C LEU A 312 6.23 -15.75 -12.04
N GLU A 313 6.74 -16.02 -13.25
CA GLU A 313 8.13 -15.73 -13.61
C GLU A 313 8.30 -14.40 -14.35
N ALA A 314 9.53 -13.95 -14.46
CA ALA A 314 9.88 -12.69 -15.14
C ALA A 314 9.40 -12.65 -16.61
N ALA A 315 9.36 -13.80 -17.29
CA ALA A 315 8.82 -13.90 -18.65
C ALA A 315 7.36 -13.42 -18.75
N GLY A 316 6.57 -13.54 -17.69
CA GLY A 316 5.21 -13.01 -17.63
C GLY A 316 5.12 -11.49 -17.69
N ALA A 317 6.21 -10.76 -17.42
CA ALA A 317 6.26 -9.32 -17.58
C ALA A 317 6.22 -8.90 -19.07
N GLU A 318 6.73 -9.74 -19.97
CA GLU A 318 6.72 -9.51 -21.42
C GLU A 318 5.49 -10.10 -22.10
N THR A 319 4.89 -11.15 -21.51
CA THR A 319 3.68 -11.79 -22.04
C THR A 319 2.46 -10.92 -21.70
N LYS A 320 1.71 -10.55 -22.72
CA LYS A 320 0.52 -9.70 -22.58
C LYS A 320 -0.75 -10.53 -22.75
N HIS A 321 -1.78 -10.16 -22.01
CA HIS A 321 -3.12 -10.72 -22.18
C HIS A 321 -3.63 -10.39 -23.59
N PRO A 322 -4.16 -11.37 -24.35
CA PRO A 322 -4.54 -11.17 -25.74
C PRO A 322 -5.60 -10.07 -25.93
N ASP A 323 -6.56 -9.98 -25.01
CA ASP A 323 -7.68 -9.04 -25.13
C ASP A 323 -7.37 -7.65 -24.58
N THR A 324 -6.54 -7.54 -23.54
CA THR A 324 -6.31 -6.29 -22.82
C THR A 324 -4.94 -5.65 -23.08
N GLY A 325 -4.01 -6.41 -23.65
CA GLY A 325 -2.62 -5.97 -23.85
C GLY A 325 -1.81 -5.73 -22.57
N VAL A 326 -2.37 -6.06 -21.40
CA VAL A 326 -1.73 -5.87 -20.09
C VAL A 326 -0.80 -7.05 -19.79
N PRO A 327 0.39 -6.83 -19.20
CA PRO A 327 1.27 -7.92 -18.78
C PRO A 327 0.56 -8.90 -17.84
N LEU A 328 0.75 -10.21 -18.07
CA LEU A 328 0.12 -11.28 -17.30
C LEU A 328 0.69 -11.49 -15.90
N ASN A 329 1.92 -11.03 -15.65
CA ASN A 329 2.55 -11.18 -14.34
C ASN A 329 1.65 -10.68 -13.20
N ILE A 330 1.50 -11.48 -12.14
CA ILE A 330 0.67 -11.15 -10.99
C ILE A 330 1.22 -10.00 -10.13
N LEU A 331 2.50 -9.69 -10.27
CA LEU A 331 3.16 -8.62 -9.51
C LEU A 331 3.07 -7.29 -10.25
N SER A 332 2.84 -6.21 -9.52
CA SER A 332 2.86 -4.86 -10.08
C SER A 332 4.30 -4.34 -10.13
N PRO A 333 4.78 -3.84 -11.27
CA PRO A 333 6.09 -3.18 -11.33
C PRO A 333 6.06 -1.75 -10.76
N TYR A 334 4.89 -1.22 -10.43
CA TYR A 334 4.71 0.19 -10.06
C TYR A 334 4.34 0.41 -8.59
N ASN A 335 3.71 -0.56 -7.96
CA ASN A 335 3.18 -0.42 -6.60
C ASN A 335 3.79 -1.47 -5.68
N HIS A 336 4.29 -1.03 -4.53
CA HIS A 336 5.00 -1.85 -3.56
C HIS A 336 4.46 -1.62 -2.16
N ASN A 337 4.51 -2.64 -1.34
CA ASN A 337 4.20 -2.59 0.09
C ASN A 337 5.08 -3.57 0.86
N ASN A 338 5.20 -3.37 2.16
CA ASN A 338 5.81 -4.30 3.12
C ASN A 338 4.82 -4.70 4.22
#